data_863ea6884443dd1a3790ae710d2b23ec
#
_entry.id   863ea6884443dd1a3790ae710d2b23ec
#
_cell.length_a   1.000
_cell.length_b   1.000
_cell.length_c   1.000
_cell.angle_alpha   90.00
_cell.angle_beta   90.00
_cell.angle_gamma   90.00
#
_symmetry.space_group_name_H-M   'P 1'
#
loop_
_entity.id
_entity.type
_entity.pdbx_description
1 polymer ?
#
loop_
_entity_poly.entity_id
_entity_poly.type
_entity_poly.pdbx_seq_one_letter_code
_entity_poly.pdbx_strand_id
1 'polypeptide(L)'
;MVNQAFDFKQFRKLQRVGDVFLPNCNIDVIKTKLIEVEKLIQNNIDNYEFTSIKTTKKNDKLIYLLDKNADNFIYDEFILRKINHNIKRIYKVKQADRNIIVNQIYNILKENPNYYIYRLDINSFYEAINRNKIVNKIFSSSVISVETKKLLQKVFERIQETEGLPRGLSISATLSELYMKDFDYSIVTTDGVFYYSRFVDDIIIFSIKELTFDYLNKTLQENTSLKFNNKKTKIIKMESNKQETFEYLGYQYVINKNSTKLKKDNINVNIAPKKINKIKTKIILSLLDYNKNKNFELLKNRFLFLTCTYPIKTSHQKISSYKNSGYLQGGLFYNYHSLSKDNASLKKLDEFVRNILFSNNIYSQALRLSDKKELAKYSFAVAYNRKFTRNYNAKRFEINNITRCWKYA
;
A
#
# COMPACT_ATOMS: atom_id res chain seq x y z
N MET A 1 11.94 4.65 -28.06
CA MET A 1 10.79 5.56 -27.86
C MET A 1 9.63 4.79 -27.25
N VAL A 2 8.84 5.39 -26.37
CA VAL A 2 7.65 4.73 -25.76
C VAL A 2 6.51 4.76 -26.79
N ASN A 3 5.97 3.58 -27.12
CA ASN A 3 4.78 3.53 -27.96
C ASN A 3 3.54 3.96 -27.13
N GLN A 4 2.95 5.09 -27.48
CA GLN A 4 1.82 5.70 -26.78
C GLN A 4 0.46 5.40 -27.44
N ALA A 5 0.44 4.71 -28.58
CA ALA A 5 -0.78 4.43 -29.31
C ALA A 5 -1.82 3.69 -28.48
N PHE A 6 -3.08 4.03 -28.67
CA PHE A 6 -4.24 3.37 -28.07
C PHE A 6 -4.80 2.32 -29.04
N ASP A 7 -3.93 1.37 -29.43
CA ASP A 7 -4.23 0.28 -30.34
C ASP A 7 -4.41 -1.05 -29.60
N PHE A 8 -5.03 -2.01 -30.27
CA PHE A 8 -5.25 -3.36 -29.77
C PHE A 8 -3.96 -4.02 -29.25
N LYS A 9 -2.85 -3.87 -30.00
CA LYS A 9 -1.56 -4.46 -29.64
C LYS A 9 -1.03 -3.92 -28.30
N GLN A 10 -1.22 -2.62 -28.04
CA GLN A 10 -0.81 -2.00 -26.77
C GLN A 10 -1.77 -2.36 -25.64
N PHE A 11 -3.08 -2.38 -25.88
CA PHE A 11 -4.06 -2.82 -24.88
C PHE A 11 -3.82 -4.27 -24.45
N ARG A 12 -3.55 -5.16 -25.39
CA ARG A 12 -3.24 -6.57 -25.09
C ARG A 12 -2.02 -6.74 -24.17
N LYS A 13 -0.98 -5.88 -24.30
CA LYS A 13 0.18 -5.88 -23.39
C LYS A 13 -0.16 -5.46 -21.95
N LEU A 14 -1.29 -4.77 -21.76
CA LEU A 14 -1.79 -4.32 -20.46
C LEU A 14 -2.82 -5.28 -19.86
N GLN A 15 -3.18 -6.34 -20.57
CA GLN A 15 -4.11 -7.36 -20.09
C GLN A 15 -3.56 -8.07 -18.84
N ARG A 16 -4.44 -8.34 -17.89
CA ARG A 16 -4.15 -8.97 -16.61
C ARG A 16 -4.91 -10.29 -16.48
N VAL A 17 -4.39 -11.20 -15.67
CA VAL A 17 -5.03 -12.49 -15.39
C VAL A 17 -6.46 -12.33 -14.87
N GLY A 18 -6.72 -11.27 -14.11
CA GLY A 18 -8.04 -11.00 -13.53
C GLY A 18 -9.11 -10.56 -14.53
N ASP A 19 -8.70 -10.12 -15.71
CA ASP A 19 -9.64 -9.59 -16.68
C ASP A 19 -10.56 -10.70 -17.23
N VAL A 20 -10.05 -11.94 -17.32
CA VAL A 20 -10.83 -13.11 -17.77
C VAL A 20 -11.82 -13.63 -16.72
N PHE A 21 -11.76 -13.14 -15.49
CA PHE A 21 -12.68 -13.49 -14.41
C PHE A 21 -13.73 -12.41 -14.12
N LEU A 22 -13.85 -11.42 -15.01
CA LEU A 22 -14.92 -10.41 -14.93
C LEU A 22 -16.27 -11.05 -15.30
N PRO A 23 -17.38 -10.53 -14.77
CA PRO A 23 -18.71 -11.01 -15.17
C PRO A 23 -18.88 -10.95 -16.69
N ASN A 24 -19.42 -12.02 -17.26
CA ASN A 24 -19.68 -12.17 -18.70
C ASN A 24 -18.46 -11.95 -19.61
N CYS A 25 -17.23 -12.14 -19.11
CA CYS A 25 -16.00 -11.97 -19.86
C CYS A 25 -15.24 -13.30 -20.00
N ASN A 26 -14.89 -13.60 -21.24
CA ASN A 26 -13.86 -14.58 -21.59
C ASN A 26 -12.76 -13.88 -22.43
N ILE A 27 -11.76 -14.63 -22.87
CA ILE A 27 -10.64 -14.08 -23.65
C ILE A 27 -11.12 -13.48 -24.98
N ASP A 28 -12.09 -14.09 -25.64
CA ASP A 28 -12.57 -13.65 -26.95
C ASP A 28 -13.43 -12.39 -26.82
N VAL A 29 -14.29 -12.31 -25.80
CA VAL A 29 -15.07 -11.11 -25.48
C VAL A 29 -14.12 -9.91 -25.20
N ILE A 30 -13.08 -10.12 -24.40
CA ILE A 30 -12.11 -9.07 -24.14
C ILE A 30 -11.40 -8.64 -25.45
N LYS A 31 -11.00 -9.61 -26.27
CA LYS A 31 -10.35 -9.32 -27.55
C LYS A 31 -11.24 -8.45 -28.46
N THR A 32 -12.50 -8.81 -28.60
CA THR A 32 -13.48 -8.04 -29.38
C THR A 32 -13.62 -6.62 -28.83
N LYS A 33 -13.82 -6.48 -27.51
CA LYS A 33 -13.96 -5.18 -26.86
C LYS A 33 -12.70 -4.30 -27.00
N LEU A 34 -11.50 -4.87 -27.01
CA LEU A 34 -10.26 -4.11 -27.22
C LEU A 34 -10.14 -3.59 -28.65
N ILE A 35 -10.63 -4.31 -29.64
CA ILE A 35 -10.71 -3.84 -31.04
C ILE A 35 -11.75 -2.71 -31.18
N GLU A 36 -12.88 -2.84 -30.48
CA GLU A 36 -13.92 -1.79 -30.46
C GLU A 36 -13.39 -0.50 -29.82
N VAL A 37 -12.68 -0.59 -28.70
CA VAL A 37 -12.04 0.57 -28.04
C VAL A 37 -11.05 1.28 -28.97
N GLU A 38 -10.21 0.52 -29.69
CA GLU A 38 -9.30 1.11 -30.69
C GLU A 38 -10.07 1.92 -31.71
N LYS A 39 -11.12 1.36 -32.32
CA LYS A 39 -11.96 2.05 -33.31
C LYS A 39 -12.65 3.29 -32.73
N LEU A 40 -13.17 3.19 -31.48
CA LEU A 40 -13.81 4.33 -30.82
C LEU A 40 -12.84 5.49 -30.60
N ILE A 41 -11.60 5.20 -30.18
CA ILE A 41 -10.60 6.24 -29.96
C ILE A 41 -10.14 6.84 -31.28
N GLN A 42 -9.92 6.03 -32.32
CA GLN A 42 -9.51 6.51 -33.64
C GLN A 42 -10.56 7.43 -34.30
N ASN A 43 -11.83 7.09 -34.17
CA ASN A 43 -12.91 7.78 -34.85
C ASN A 43 -13.52 8.94 -34.06
N ASN A 44 -13.51 8.88 -32.71
CA ASN A 44 -14.29 9.81 -31.91
C ASN A 44 -13.71 10.06 -30.49
N ILE A 45 -12.41 10.27 -30.39
CA ILE A 45 -11.75 10.51 -29.10
C ILE A 45 -12.32 11.74 -28.35
N ASP A 46 -12.74 12.75 -29.08
CA ASP A 46 -13.22 14.02 -28.49
C ASP A 46 -14.57 13.86 -27.78
N ASN A 47 -15.38 12.88 -28.20
CA ASN A 47 -16.68 12.58 -27.58
C ASN A 47 -16.62 11.36 -26.65
N TYR A 48 -15.42 10.85 -26.34
CA TYR A 48 -15.31 9.74 -25.40
C TYR A 48 -15.65 10.17 -23.98
N GLU A 49 -16.48 9.38 -23.29
CA GLU A 49 -16.87 9.61 -21.90
C GLU A 49 -16.59 8.39 -21.03
N PHE A 50 -16.01 8.63 -19.86
CA PHE A 50 -15.78 7.58 -18.84
C PHE A 50 -17.04 7.31 -18.03
N THR A 51 -17.97 6.53 -18.57
CA THR A 51 -19.28 6.29 -17.96
C THR A 51 -19.26 5.30 -16.82
N SER A 52 -18.23 4.43 -16.72
CA SER A 52 -18.12 3.47 -15.63
C SER A 52 -17.54 4.04 -14.34
N ILE A 53 -17.05 5.28 -14.33
CA ILE A 53 -16.54 5.92 -13.11
C ILE A 53 -17.70 6.22 -12.16
N LYS A 54 -17.67 5.59 -10.98
CA LYS A 54 -18.62 5.83 -9.88
C LYS A 54 -17.90 6.33 -8.64
N THR A 55 -18.65 7.05 -7.82
CA THR A 55 -18.19 7.54 -6.52
C THR A 55 -18.80 6.73 -5.37
N THR A 56 -18.02 6.56 -4.30
CA THR A 56 -18.49 6.05 -3.01
C THR A 56 -17.81 6.81 -1.88
N LYS A 57 -18.44 6.91 -0.73
CA LYS A 57 -17.85 7.54 0.45
C LYS A 57 -17.30 6.47 1.40
N LYS A 58 -16.10 6.71 1.91
CA LYS A 58 -15.50 5.90 2.97
C LYS A 58 -14.75 6.83 3.94
N ASN A 59 -15.15 6.82 5.22
CA ASN A 59 -14.60 7.72 6.24
C ASN A 59 -14.62 9.20 5.77
N ASP A 60 -15.79 9.67 5.29
CA ASP A 60 -16.06 11.01 4.77
C ASP A 60 -15.21 11.44 3.57
N LYS A 61 -14.44 10.53 2.99
CA LYS A 61 -13.66 10.78 1.77
C LYS A 61 -14.34 10.16 0.56
N LEU A 62 -14.37 10.91 -0.54
CA LEU A 62 -14.81 10.39 -1.84
C LEU A 62 -13.76 9.43 -2.40
N ILE A 63 -14.24 8.30 -2.88
CA ILE A 63 -13.43 7.28 -3.54
C ILE A 63 -14.06 7.01 -4.90
N TYR A 64 -13.24 7.08 -5.93
CA TYR A 64 -13.61 6.80 -7.31
C TYR A 64 -13.25 5.37 -7.67
N LEU A 65 -14.18 4.64 -8.25
CA LEU A 65 -13.95 3.28 -8.74
C LEU A 65 -14.62 3.12 -10.11
N LEU A 66 -14.15 2.15 -10.86
CA LEU A 66 -14.86 1.69 -12.05
C LEU A 66 -15.95 0.69 -11.65
N ASP A 67 -17.17 0.92 -12.10
CA ASP A 67 -18.26 -0.03 -11.95
C ASP A 67 -18.08 -1.22 -12.89
N LYS A 68 -17.85 -2.38 -12.32
CA LYS A 68 -17.63 -3.61 -13.07
C LYS A 68 -18.85 -4.13 -13.83
N ASN A 69 -20.02 -3.61 -13.49
CA ASN A 69 -21.29 -3.98 -14.12
C ASN A 69 -21.69 -3.00 -15.25
N ALA A 70 -20.94 -1.90 -15.42
CA ALA A 70 -21.20 -0.97 -16.51
C ALA A 70 -20.72 -1.54 -17.85
N ASP A 71 -21.47 -1.30 -18.93
CA ASP A 71 -21.17 -1.80 -20.26
C ASP A 71 -19.79 -1.37 -20.75
N ASN A 72 -19.41 -0.11 -20.45
CA ASN A 72 -18.14 0.47 -20.82
C ASN A 72 -16.99 0.18 -19.84
N PHE A 73 -17.19 -0.67 -18.83
CA PHE A 73 -16.17 -0.95 -17.82
C PHE A 73 -14.82 -1.38 -18.43
N ILE A 74 -14.85 -2.29 -19.40
CA ILE A 74 -13.62 -2.81 -20.04
C ILE A 74 -12.92 -1.69 -20.81
N TYR A 75 -13.68 -0.86 -21.54
CA TYR A 75 -13.13 0.26 -22.30
C TYR A 75 -12.43 1.26 -21.38
N ASP A 76 -13.13 1.73 -20.35
CA ASP A 76 -12.60 2.68 -19.37
C ASP A 76 -11.37 2.13 -18.63
N GLU A 77 -11.41 0.86 -18.21
CA GLU A 77 -10.30 0.23 -17.49
C GLU A 77 -9.03 0.15 -18.38
N PHE A 78 -9.16 -0.25 -19.66
CA PHE A 78 -7.99 -0.38 -20.54
C PHE A 78 -7.47 0.97 -20.99
N ILE A 79 -8.31 1.95 -21.23
CA ILE A 79 -7.90 3.33 -21.53
C ILE A 79 -7.16 3.92 -20.32
N LEU A 80 -7.71 3.83 -19.12
CA LEU A 80 -7.04 4.28 -17.89
C LEU A 80 -5.69 3.60 -17.67
N ARG A 81 -5.60 2.29 -17.91
CA ARG A 81 -4.32 1.55 -17.84
C ARG A 81 -3.33 2.08 -18.86
N LYS A 82 -3.78 2.41 -20.06
CA LYS A 82 -2.89 2.91 -21.12
C LYS A 82 -2.42 4.32 -20.84
N ILE A 83 -3.29 5.24 -20.42
CA ILE A 83 -2.91 6.57 -19.97
C ILE A 83 -1.85 6.47 -18.85
N ASN A 84 -2.15 5.68 -17.84
CA ASN A 84 -1.25 5.44 -16.70
C ASN A 84 0.11 4.87 -17.15
N HIS A 85 0.11 3.90 -18.07
CA HIS A 85 1.32 3.32 -18.63
C HIS A 85 2.15 4.36 -19.39
N ASN A 86 1.51 5.19 -20.25
CA ASN A 86 2.19 6.21 -21.04
C ASN A 86 2.88 7.23 -20.12
N ILE A 87 2.15 7.83 -19.18
CA ILE A 87 2.68 8.81 -18.22
C ILE A 87 3.83 8.19 -17.40
N LYS A 88 3.61 7.00 -16.85
CA LYS A 88 4.60 6.30 -16.02
C LYS A 88 5.90 6.03 -16.78
N ARG A 89 5.83 5.64 -18.04
CA ARG A 89 7.00 5.31 -18.85
C ARG A 89 7.75 6.55 -19.33
N ILE A 90 7.03 7.58 -19.74
CA ILE A 90 7.63 8.82 -20.25
C ILE A 90 8.33 9.60 -19.14
N TYR A 91 7.66 9.80 -18.02
CA TYR A 91 8.24 10.53 -16.89
C TYR A 91 9.12 9.65 -15.98
N LYS A 92 9.27 8.34 -16.32
CA LYS A 92 10.04 7.36 -15.52
C LYS A 92 9.61 7.33 -14.04
N VAL A 93 8.32 7.45 -13.82
CA VAL A 93 7.75 7.46 -12.46
C VAL A 93 7.67 6.04 -11.93
N LYS A 94 8.18 5.82 -10.72
CA LYS A 94 8.16 4.52 -10.04
C LYS A 94 7.70 4.73 -8.60
N GLN A 95 6.69 3.98 -8.19
CA GLN A 95 6.32 3.92 -6.78
C GLN A 95 7.40 3.19 -5.98
N ALA A 96 7.66 3.68 -4.78
CA ALA A 96 8.62 3.05 -3.88
C ALA A 96 8.11 1.69 -3.37
N ASP A 97 9.04 0.77 -3.13
CA ASP A 97 8.75 -0.51 -2.51
C ASP A 97 8.95 -0.40 -0.99
N ARG A 98 7.87 -0.62 -0.24
CA ARG A 98 7.88 -0.57 1.23
C ARG A 98 8.94 -1.49 1.85
N ASN A 99 9.12 -2.66 1.28
CA ASN A 99 10.02 -3.66 1.83
C ASN A 99 11.49 -3.28 1.60
N ILE A 100 11.79 -2.69 0.45
CA ILE A 100 13.12 -2.15 0.15
C ILE A 100 13.45 -1.02 1.13
N ILE A 101 12.52 -0.08 1.33
CA ILE A 101 12.70 1.06 2.25
C ILE A 101 13.01 0.55 3.67
N VAL A 102 12.20 -0.38 4.18
CA VAL A 102 12.36 -0.91 5.55
C VAL A 102 13.72 -1.59 5.73
N ASN A 103 14.18 -2.36 4.73
CA ASN A 103 15.49 -3.00 4.76
C ASN A 103 16.64 -1.98 4.71
N GLN A 104 16.51 -0.94 3.90
CA GLN A 104 17.51 0.13 3.81
C GLN A 104 17.62 0.87 5.16
N ILE A 105 16.50 1.27 5.75
CA ILE A 105 16.47 1.92 7.08
C ILE A 105 17.13 1.01 8.13
N TYR A 106 16.79 -0.27 8.15
CA TYR A 106 17.38 -1.21 9.10
C TYR A 106 18.91 -1.28 8.96
N ASN A 107 19.43 -1.27 7.73
CA ASN A 107 20.87 -1.30 7.49
C ASN A 107 21.55 0.01 7.89
N ILE A 108 20.97 1.15 7.57
CA ILE A 108 21.49 2.47 7.98
C ILE A 108 21.57 2.59 9.51
N LEU A 109 20.52 2.17 10.21
CA LEU A 109 20.49 2.23 11.67
C LEU A 109 21.56 1.35 12.33
N LYS A 110 22.04 0.30 11.67
CA LYS A 110 23.13 -0.57 12.18
C LYS A 110 24.50 0.12 12.21
N GLU A 111 24.70 1.09 11.35
CA GLU A 111 26.00 1.78 11.24
C GLU A 111 26.24 2.74 12.39
N ASN A 112 25.21 3.10 13.15
CA ASN A 112 25.25 3.88 14.41
C ASN A 112 26.04 5.21 14.40
N PRO A 113 26.10 6.00 13.31
CA PRO A 113 26.67 7.34 13.33
C PRO A 113 25.76 8.36 14.05
N ASN A 114 26.29 9.53 14.33
CA ASN A 114 25.48 10.67 14.79
C ASN A 114 24.85 11.33 13.57
N TYR A 115 23.52 11.34 13.51
CA TYR A 115 22.74 11.95 12.43
C TYR A 115 21.32 12.33 12.91
N TYR A 116 20.61 13.03 12.08
CA TYR A 116 19.21 13.40 12.30
C TYR A 116 18.31 12.53 11.47
N ILE A 117 17.16 12.12 12.04
CA ILE A 117 16.10 11.40 11.35
C ILE A 117 14.87 12.29 11.31
N TYR A 118 14.36 12.56 10.14
CA TYR A 118 13.11 13.31 9.92
C TYR A 118 12.06 12.34 9.42
N ARG A 119 11.01 12.12 10.21
CA ARG A 119 9.81 11.42 9.78
C ARG A 119 8.72 12.46 9.55
N LEU A 120 8.29 12.61 8.31
CA LEU A 120 7.35 13.63 7.88
C LEU A 120 6.12 12.98 7.24
N ASP A 121 4.96 13.58 7.46
CA ASP A 121 3.67 13.14 6.89
C ASP A 121 3.02 14.34 6.21
N ILE A 122 2.51 14.18 5.00
CA ILE A 122 1.86 15.25 4.26
C ILE A 122 0.37 15.28 4.59
N ASN A 123 -0.12 16.48 4.89
CA ASN A 123 -1.54 16.64 5.25
C ASN A 123 -2.44 16.49 4.03
N SER A 124 -3.48 15.65 4.15
CA SER A 124 -4.51 15.43 3.11
C SER A 124 -3.93 15.23 1.70
N PHE A 125 -2.88 14.41 1.57
CA PHE A 125 -2.02 14.31 0.40
C PHE A 125 -2.75 14.36 -0.95
N TYR A 126 -3.65 13.40 -1.22
CA TYR A 126 -4.34 13.35 -2.51
C TYR A 126 -5.29 14.52 -2.74
N GLU A 127 -5.95 14.99 -1.69
CA GLU A 127 -6.92 16.08 -1.76
C GLU A 127 -6.25 17.46 -1.91
N ALA A 128 -5.02 17.60 -1.38
CA ALA A 128 -4.29 18.87 -1.39
C ALA A 128 -3.41 19.06 -2.63
N ILE A 129 -3.27 18.04 -3.48
CA ILE A 129 -2.49 18.15 -4.72
C ILE A 129 -3.16 19.14 -5.67
N ASN A 130 -2.40 20.13 -6.15
CA ASN A 130 -2.88 21.04 -7.19
C ASN A 130 -2.94 20.31 -8.55
N ARG A 131 -4.17 19.95 -8.96
CA ARG A 131 -4.43 19.23 -10.20
C ARG A 131 -3.97 20.02 -11.42
N ASN A 132 -4.22 21.32 -11.44
CA ASN A 132 -3.88 22.18 -12.58
C ASN A 132 -2.36 22.21 -12.82
N LYS A 133 -1.55 22.19 -11.76
CA LYS A 133 -0.08 22.14 -11.89
C LYS A 133 0.37 20.86 -12.61
N ILE A 134 -0.27 19.72 -12.32
CA ILE A 134 0.04 18.44 -12.99
C ILE A 134 -0.46 18.46 -14.45
N VAL A 135 -1.69 18.92 -14.66
CA VAL A 135 -2.29 19.00 -15.99
C VAL A 135 -1.41 19.89 -16.86
N ASN A 136 -1.05 21.07 -16.41
CA ASN A 136 -0.15 21.98 -17.14
C ASN A 136 1.20 21.33 -17.48
N LYS A 137 1.82 20.63 -16.51
CA LYS A 137 3.09 19.90 -16.73
C LYS A 137 2.97 18.83 -17.82
N ILE A 138 1.83 18.12 -17.87
CA ILE A 138 1.58 17.08 -18.88
C ILE A 138 1.23 17.70 -20.24
N PHE A 139 0.38 18.74 -20.23
CA PHE A 139 -0.12 19.35 -21.46
C PHE A 139 0.92 20.19 -22.19
N SER A 140 1.83 20.85 -21.46
CA SER A 140 2.98 21.57 -22.05
C SER A 140 4.06 20.63 -22.60
N SER A 141 4.05 19.36 -22.23
CA SER A 141 5.05 18.40 -22.67
C SER A 141 4.86 18.03 -24.17
N SER A 142 5.89 18.21 -24.99
CA SER A 142 5.91 17.76 -26.38
C SER A 142 6.07 16.25 -26.54
N VAL A 143 6.46 15.54 -25.46
CA VAL A 143 6.74 14.09 -25.48
C VAL A 143 5.49 13.24 -25.26
N ILE A 144 4.45 13.80 -24.64
CA ILE A 144 3.16 13.12 -24.42
C ILE A 144 2.27 13.25 -25.65
N SER A 145 1.70 12.12 -26.12
CA SER A 145 0.80 12.11 -27.25
C SER A 145 -0.49 12.89 -27.00
N VAL A 146 -1.07 13.44 -28.05
CA VAL A 146 -2.31 14.23 -28.00
C VAL A 146 -3.46 13.38 -27.46
N GLU A 147 -3.55 12.12 -27.87
CA GLU A 147 -4.58 11.18 -27.41
C GLU A 147 -4.47 10.95 -25.88
N THR A 148 -3.24 10.81 -25.36
CA THR A 148 -3.04 10.64 -23.91
C THR A 148 -3.50 11.88 -23.15
N LYS A 149 -3.23 13.09 -23.65
CA LYS A 149 -3.67 14.36 -23.07
C LYS A 149 -5.19 14.47 -23.08
N LYS A 150 -5.82 14.29 -24.24
CA LYS A 150 -7.28 14.36 -24.42
C LYS A 150 -8.00 13.38 -23.48
N LEU A 151 -7.60 12.11 -23.47
CA LEU A 151 -8.22 11.09 -22.62
C LEU A 151 -7.99 11.35 -21.13
N LEU A 152 -6.83 11.88 -20.74
CA LEU A 152 -6.60 12.31 -19.36
C LEU A 152 -7.54 13.46 -18.94
N GLN A 153 -7.76 14.41 -19.83
CA GLN A 153 -8.71 15.49 -19.61
C GLN A 153 -10.13 14.95 -19.42
N LYS A 154 -10.56 14.00 -20.26
CA LYS A 154 -11.87 13.33 -20.14
C LYS A 154 -12.04 12.59 -18.82
N VAL A 155 -10.97 12.01 -18.26
CA VAL A 155 -11.00 11.45 -16.89
C VAL A 155 -11.32 12.53 -15.86
N PHE A 156 -10.65 13.69 -15.96
CA PHE A 156 -10.87 14.78 -14.99
C PHE A 156 -12.22 15.46 -15.13
N GLU A 157 -12.78 15.55 -16.34
CA GLU A 157 -14.14 16.05 -16.57
C GLU A 157 -15.20 15.21 -15.83
N ARG A 158 -14.92 13.92 -15.57
CA ARG A 158 -15.80 13.01 -14.84
C ARG A 158 -15.63 13.07 -13.31
N ILE A 159 -14.63 13.79 -12.81
CA ILE A 159 -14.34 13.93 -11.38
C ILE A 159 -15.07 15.16 -10.83
N GLN A 160 -15.82 14.97 -9.74
CA GLN A 160 -16.65 16.02 -9.14
C GLN A 160 -15.83 17.13 -8.49
N GLU A 161 -14.73 16.77 -7.80
CA GLU A 161 -13.87 17.77 -7.19
C GLU A 161 -13.04 18.50 -8.25
N THR A 162 -12.93 19.81 -8.09
CA THR A 162 -12.12 20.67 -8.96
C THR A 162 -10.62 20.57 -8.63
N GLU A 163 -10.28 20.23 -7.38
CA GLU A 163 -8.92 20.08 -6.88
C GLU A 163 -8.62 18.65 -6.45
N GLY A 164 -7.36 18.37 -6.17
CA GLY A 164 -6.91 17.06 -5.73
C GLY A 164 -6.88 16.00 -6.81
N LEU A 165 -6.44 14.81 -6.44
CA LEU A 165 -6.44 13.63 -7.29
C LEU A 165 -7.51 12.63 -6.83
N PRO A 166 -8.23 12.00 -7.76
CA PRO A 166 -9.34 11.09 -7.45
C PRO A 166 -8.83 9.83 -6.73
N ARG A 167 -9.11 9.70 -5.43
CA ARG A 167 -8.76 8.49 -4.68
C ARG A 167 -9.44 7.26 -5.29
N GLY A 168 -8.69 6.18 -5.43
CA GLY A 168 -9.19 4.89 -5.90
C GLY A 168 -8.90 4.61 -7.37
N LEU A 169 -8.72 5.62 -8.22
CA LEU A 169 -8.25 5.41 -9.58
C LEU A 169 -6.73 5.17 -9.61
N SER A 170 -6.30 4.18 -10.36
CA SER A 170 -4.89 3.77 -10.45
C SER A 170 -3.96 4.87 -10.96
N ILE A 171 -4.48 5.81 -11.74
CA ILE A 171 -3.73 6.92 -12.31
C ILE A 171 -3.27 7.92 -11.23
N SER A 172 -4.05 8.10 -10.16
CA SER A 172 -3.75 9.07 -9.10
C SER A 172 -2.42 8.80 -8.41
N ALA A 173 -2.08 7.53 -8.22
CA ALA A 173 -0.79 7.15 -7.66
C ALA A 173 0.39 7.52 -8.58
N THR A 174 0.22 7.46 -9.90
CA THR A 174 1.28 7.87 -10.85
C THR A 174 1.38 9.38 -10.94
N LEU A 175 0.25 10.08 -10.93
CA LEU A 175 0.22 11.55 -10.96
C LEU A 175 0.78 12.16 -9.67
N SER A 176 0.51 11.56 -8.51
CA SER A 176 1.08 12.01 -7.24
C SER A 176 2.61 11.84 -7.19
N GLU A 177 3.14 10.74 -7.73
CA GLU A 177 4.59 10.56 -7.86
C GLU A 177 5.20 11.60 -8.81
N LEU A 178 4.53 11.90 -9.94
CA LEU A 178 4.98 12.94 -10.87
C LEU A 178 4.98 14.33 -10.22
N TYR A 179 3.97 14.60 -9.39
CA TYR A 179 3.83 15.88 -8.67
C TYR A 179 4.94 16.10 -7.66
N MET A 180 5.32 15.04 -6.95
CA MET A 180 6.35 15.11 -5.91
C MET A 180 7.79 15.09 -6.44
N LYS A 181 8.00 14.81 -7.72
CA LYS A 181 9.32 14.56 -8.30
C LYS A 181 10.33 15.68 -8.05
N ASP A 182 9.90 16.93 -8.18
CA ASP A 182 10.77 18.08 -8.04
C ASP A 182 11.15 18.30 -6.55
N PHE A 183 10.19 18.08 -5.62
CA PHE A 183 10.47 18.06 -4.18
C PHE A 183 11.42 16.91 -3.80
N ASP A 184 11.16 15.70 -4.29
CA ASP A 184 12.03 14.55 -4.01
C ASP A 184 13.47 14.84 -4.44
N TYR A 185 13.64 15.45 -5.61
CA TYR A 185 14.97 15.86 -6.11
C TYR A 185 15.63 16.92 -5.24
N SER A 186 14.90 17.96 -4.85
CA SER A 186 15.42 19.04 -3.97
C SER A 186 15.91 18.49 -2.64
N ILE A 187 15.19 17.54 -2.03
CA ILE A 187 15.64 16.95 -0.76
C ILE A 187 16.85 16.04 -0.95
N VAL A 188 16.87 15.20 -2.00
CA VAL A 188 18.02 14.30 -2.26
C VAL A 188 19.30 15.09 -2.52
N THR A 189 19.21 16.27 -3.12
CA THR A 189 20.36 17.13 -3.41
C THR A 189 20.72 18.10 -2.27
N THR A 190 19.95 18.11 -1.16
CA THR A 190 20.23 18.95 0.00
C THR A 190 21.52 18.48 0.70
N ASP A 191 22.42 19.42 0.96
CA ASP A 191 23.70 19.14 1.62
C ASP A 191 23.49 18.50 3.00
N GLY A 192 24.24 17.43 3.24
CA GLY A 192 24.14 16.62 4.46
C GLY A 192 23.10 15.51 4.41
N VAL A 193 22.16 15.50 3.46
CA VAL A 193 21.22 14.39 3.28
C VAL A 193 21.93 13.22 2.62
N PHE A 194 21.98 12.09 3.29
CA PHE A 194 22.59 10.86 2.74
C PHE A 194 21.59 9.76 2.46
N TYR A 195 20.35 9.87 3.00
CA TYR A 195 19.27 8.97 2.66
C TYR A 195 17.93 9.72 2.65
N TYR A 196 17.17 9.48 1.62
CA TYR A 196 15.80 9.96 1.43
C TYR A 196 14.92 8.82 0.91
N SER A 197 13.74 8.69 1.46
CA SER A 197 12.73 7.80 0.89
C SER A 197 11.33 8.32 1.18
N ARG A 198 10.44 8.15 0.22
CA ARG A 198 9.02 8.48 0.35
C ARG A 198 8.16 7.28 -0.07
N PHE A 199 7.15 7.00 0.72
CA PHE A 199 6.12 6.03 0.41
C PHE A 199 4.75 6.73 0.44
N VAL A 200 4.32 7.24 -0.72
CA VAL A 200 3.12 8.08 -0.90
C VAL A 200 3.27 9.40 -0.12
N ASP A 201 2.62 9.53 1.02
CA ASP A 201 2.63 10.69 1.93
C ASP A 201 3.62 10.55 3.11
N ASP A 202 4.07 9.33 3.38
CA ASP A 202 5.05 9.05 4.44
C ASP A 202 6.49 9.28 3.94
N ILE A 203 7.21 10.25 4.51
CA ILE A 203 8.59 10.62 4.15
C ILE A 203 9.53 10.30 5.28
N ILE A 204 10.73 9.83 4.95
CA ILE A 204 11.84 9.69 5.89
C ILE A 204 13.14 10.24 5.27
N ILE A 205 13.87 11.05 6.06
CA ILE A 205 15.15 11.66 5.67
C ILE A 205 16.17 11.33 6.75
N PHE A 206 17.38 10.97 6.35
CA PHE A 206 18.54 10.88 7.24
C PHE A 206 19.58 11.91 6.78
N SER A 207 20.05 12.73 7.71
CA SER A 207 21.01 13.80 7.42
C SER A 207 22.08 13.89 8.50
N ILE A 208 23.32 14.12 8.10
CA ILE A 208 24.43 14.43 9.02
C ILE A 208 24.37 15.87 9.53
N LYS A 209 23.70 16.76 8.76
CA LYS A 209 23.46 18.14 9.15
C LYS A 209 22.02 18.30 9.65
N GLU A 210 21.83 19.24 10.57
CA GLU A 210 20.49 19.59 11.00
C GLU A 210 19.75 20.35 9.89
N LEU A 211 18.54 19.88 9.57
CA LEU A 211 17.61 20.58 8.68
C LEU A 211 16.50 21.16 9.54
N THR A 212 16.31 22.48 9.47
CA THR A 212 15.20 23.09 10.20
C THR A 212 13.87 22.69 9.59
N PHE A 213 12.83 22.61 10.42
CA PHE A 213 11.48 22.28 9.94
C PHE A 213 10.97 23.33 8.95
N ASP A 214 11.34 24.60 9.16
CA ASP A 214 10.99 25.72 8.26
C ASP A 214 11.63 25.55 6.89
N TYR A 215 12.89 25.13 6.82
CA TYR A 215 13.55 24.80 5.55
C TYR A 215 12.80 23.69 4.79
N LEU A 216 12.44 22.61 5.49
CA LEU A 216 11.72 21.49 4.88
C LEU A 216 10.32 21.92 4.40
N ASN A 217 9.59 22.72 5.17
CA ASN A 217 8.30 23.28 4.78
C ASN A 217 8.42 24.23 3.57
N LYS A 218 9.40 25.12 3.59
CA LYS A 218 9.67 26.03 2.48
C LYS A 218 9.95 25.25 1.20
N THR A 219 10.84 24.25 1.27
CA THR A 219 11.18 23.40 0.13
C THR A 219 9.94 22.65 -0.40
N LEU A 220 9.07 22.15 0.49
CA LEU A 220 7.83 21.49 0.08
C LEU A 220 6.87 22.47 -0.62
N GLN A 221 6.70 23.68 -0.09
CA GLN A 221 5.80 24.70 -0.65
C GLN A 221 6.28 25.27 -1.98
N GLU A 222 7.58 25.47 -2.14
CA GLU A 222 8.18 25.97 -3.40
C GLU A 222 7.99 24.97 -4.55
N ASN A 223 8.17 23.68 -4.28
CA ASN A 223 8.03 22.63 -5.28
C ASN A 223 6.58 22.19 -5.51
N THR A 224 5.77 22.27 -4.44
CA THR A 224 4.37 21.80 -4.42
C THR A 224 3.50 22.87 -3.74
N SER A 225 2.22 22.63 -3.60
CA SER A 225 1.32 23.45 -2.74
C SER A 225 0.97 22.74 -1.43
N LEU A 226 1.71 21.67 -1.09
CA LEU A 226 1.41 20.82 0.05
C LEU A 226 2.00 21.37 1.36
N LYS A 227 1.48 20.86 2.48
CA LYS A 227 1.96 21.20 3.83
C LYS A 227 2.19 19.93 4.63
N PHE A 228 3.22 19.94 5.48
CA PHE A 228 3.42 18.86 6.43
C PHE A 228 2.37 18.85 7.54
N ASN A 229 2.11 17.67 8.05
CA ASN A 229 1.28 17.47 9.23
C ASN A 229 2.15 17.59 10.49
N ASN A 230 2.12 18.76 11.14
CA ASN A 230 2.96 19.04 12.31
C ASN A 230 2.74 18.03 13.46
N LYS A 231 1.49 17.53 13.65
CA LYS A 231 1.18 16.56 14.72
C LYS A 231 1.79 15.19 14.47
N LYS A 232 2.08 14.84 13.22
CA LYS A 232 2.66 13.55 12.85
C LYS A 232 4.14 13.64 12.47
N THR A 233 4.68 14.84 12.33
CA THR A 233 6.09 15.07 12.08
C THR A 233 6.91 14.75 13.34
N LYS A 234 8.00 14.02 13.15
CA LYS A 234 8.95 13.70 14.22
C LYS A 234 10.37 13.93 13.73
N ILE A 235 11.11 14.72 14.47
CA ILE A 235 12.54 14.96 14.26
C ILE A 235 13.30 14.31 15.42
N ILE A 236 14.28 13.49 15.11
CA ILE A 236 15.06 12.74 16.10
C ILE A 236 16.53 13.02 15.86
N LYS A 237 17.19 13.56 16.87
CA LYS A 237 18.64 13.69 16.89
C LYS A 237 19.23 12.43 17.52
N MET A 238 19.99 11.70 16.75
CA MET A 238 20.63 10.48 17.21
C MET A 238 21.87 10.85 18.04
N GLU A 239 21.71 10.84 19.37
CA GLU A 239 22.81 11.11 20.31
C GLU A 239 23.40 9.80 20.84
N SER A 240 24.71 9.78 21.09
CA SER A 240 25.36 8.69 21.82
C SER A 240 24.78 8.61 23.25
N ASN A 241 24.41 7.42 23.70
CA ASN A 241 23.90 7.11 25.05
C ASN A 241 22.40 7.30 25.32
N LYS A 242 21.56 7.52 24.29
CA LYS A 242 20.12 7.65 24.49
C LYS A 242 19.35 6.61 23.69
N GLN A 243 18.35 6.00 24.31
CA GLN A 243 17.42 5.12 23.58
C GLN A 243 16.45 5.99 22.79
N GLU A 244 16.40 5.75 21.49
CA GLU A 244 15.45 6.43 20.60
C GLU A 244 14.45 5.43 19.99
N THR A 245 13.23 5.91 19.79
CA THR A 245 12.16 5.10 19.22
C THR A 245 11.34 5.89 18.22
N PHE A 246 11.12 5.33 17.04
CA PHE A 246 10.20 5.89 16.05
C PHE A 246 9.43 4.81 15.30
N GLU A 247 8.30 5.22 14.71
CA GLU A 247 7.47 4.36 13.87
C GLU A 247 7.54 4.83 12.42
N TYR A 248 7.74 3.90 11.48
CA TYR A 248 7.66 4.18 10.07
C TYR A 248 7.17 2.96 9.29
N LEU A 249 6.29 3.17 8.32
CA LEU A 249 5.69 2.13 7.46
C LEU A 249 5.16 0.90 8.23
N GLY A 250 4.59 1.11 9.41
CA GLY A 250 4.00 0.05 10.22
C GLY A 250 4.98 -0.77 11.06
N TYR A 251 6.24 -0.37 11.09
CA TYR A 251 7.27 -0.89 12.00
C TYR A 251 7.58 0.13 13.09
N GLN A 252 8.01 -0.38 14.24
CA GLN A 252 8.60 0.40 15.33
C GLN A 252 10.08 0.04 15.42
N TYR A 253 10.94 1.03 15.28
CA TYR A 253 12.39 0.93 15.45
C TYR A 253 12.75 1.41 16.84
N VAL A 254 13.41 0.55 17.62
CA VAL A 254 13.93 0.86 18.94
C VAL A 254 15.45 0.75 18.86
N ILE A 255 16.12 1.86 19.09
CA ILE A 255 17.58 2.00 18.94
C ILE A 255 18.16 2.18 20.34
N ASN A 256 18.98 1.21 20.79
CA ASN A 256 19.64 1.23 22.09
C ASN A 256 21.11 1.59 21.89
N LYS A 257 21.54 2.76 22.36
CA LYS A 257 22.93 3.21 22.23
C LYS A 257 23.81 2.95 23.48
N ASN A 258 23.30 2.24 24.48
CA ASN A 258 23.95 2.07 25.79
C ASN A 258 25.06 1.01 25.83
N SER A 259 25.69 0.63 24.74
CA SER A 259 26.77 -0.37 24.81
C SER A 259 28.08 0.17 24.23
N THR A 260 29.10 0.23 25.09
CA THR A 260 30.52 0.43 24.77
C THR A 260 31.11 -0.64 23.86
N LYS A 261 30.34 -1.65 23.46
CA LYS A 261 30.71 -2.70 22.53
C LYS A 261 29.87 -2.56 21.26
N LEU A 262 30.52 -2.50 20.12
CA LEU A 262 29.96 -2.67 18.78
C LEU A 262 29.23 -4.02 18.65
N LYS A 263 28.13 -4.20 19.38
CA LYS A 263 27.29 -5.39 19.25
C LYS A 263 26.23 -5.16 18.20
N LYS A 264 26.09 -6.11 17.30
CA LYS A 264 25.08 -6.22 16.23
C LYS A 264 23.61 -6.09 16.69
N ASP A 265 23.34 -5.97 17.98
CA ASP A 265 22.01 -6.12 18.59
C ASP A 265 21.41 -4.80 19.14
N ASN A 266 21.94 -3.65 18.70
CA ASN A 266 21.47 -2.36 19.22
C ASN A 266 20.13 -1.89 18.65
N ILE A 267 19.57 -2.60 17.66
CA ILE A 267 18.33 -2.20 17.01
C ILE A 267 17.30 -3.31 17.12
N ASN A 268 16.16 -2.98 17.70
CA ASN A 268 14.99 -3.85 17.72
C ASN A 268 13.93 -3.31 16.77
N VAL A 269 13.59 -4.10 15.75
CA VAL A 269 12.52 -3.80 14.80
C VAL A 269 11.30 -4.60 15.19
N ASN A 270 10.26 -3.92 15.61
CA ASN A 270 8.99 -4.47 16.07
C ASN A 270 7.85 -4.09 15.11
N ILE A 271 6.70 -4.74 15.27
CA ILE A 271 5.45 -4.28 14.66
C ILE A 271 4.99 -3.02 15.41
N ALA A 272 4.59 -1.97 14.70
CA ALA A 272 4.09 -0.75 15.32
C ALA A 272 2.87 -1.00 16.23
N PRO A 273 2.77 -0.36 17.41
CA PRO A 273 1.71 -0.59 18.40
C PRO A 273 0.30 -0.52 17.83
N LYS A 274 0.03 0.45 16.95
CA LYS A 274 -1.27 0.58 16.26
C LYS A 274 -1.62 -0.67 15.43
N LYS A 275 -0.63 -1.32 14.80
CA LYS A 275 -0.83 -2.54 14.02
C LYS A 275 -1.05 -3.75 14.92
N ILE A 276 -0.34 -3.83 16.06
CA ILE A 276 -0.56 -4.83 17.11
C ILE A 276 -2.00 -4.76 17.63
N ASN A 277 -2.47 -3.57 17.99
CA ASN A 277 -3.83 -3.37 18.46
C ASN A 277 -4.86 -3.79 17.43
N LYS A 278 -4.61 -3.50 16.14
CA LYS A 278 -5.47 -3.97 15.05
C LYS A 278 -5.53 -5.50 14.96
N ILE A 279 -4.43 -6.20 15.18
CA ILE A 279 -4.42 -7.68 15.21
C ILE A 279 -5.22 -8.18 16.43
N LYS A 280 -5.01 -7.58 17.61
CA LYS A 280 -5.77 -7.91 18.84
C LYS A 280 -7.28 -7.73 18.62
N THR A 281 -7.70 -6.61 18.02
CA THR A 281 -9.11 -6.36 17.67
C THR A 281 -9.68 -7.46 16.77
N LYS A 282 -8.91 -7.90 15.75
CA LYS A 282 -9.33 -9.00 14.88
C LYS A 282 -9.52 -10.31 15.62
N ILE A 283 -8.67 -10.61 16.59
CA ILE A 283 -8.80 -11.80 17.44
C ILE A 283 -10.10 -11.71 18.27
N ILE A 284 -10.35 -10.57 18.92
CA ILE A 284 -11.57 -10.33 19.69
C ILE A 284 -12.82 -10.48 18.82
N LEU A 285 -12.85 -9.82 17.67
CA LEU A 285 -13.97 -9.91 16.72
C LEU A 285 -14.21 -11.34 16.23
N SER A 286 -13.15 -12.13 16.07
CA SER A 286 -13.27 -13.55 15.69
C SER A 286 -13.94 -14.37 16.79
N LEU A 287 -13.61 -14.12 18.05
CA LEU A 287 -14.22 -14.78 19.21
C LEU A 287 -15.69 -14.36 19.39
N LEU A 288 -15.99 -13.06 19.25
CA LEU A 288 -17.36 -12.56 19.30
C LEU A 288 -18.25 -13.14 18.20
N ASP A 289 -17.71 -13.27 16.98
CA ASP A 289 -18.45 -13.91 15.89
C ASP A 289 -18.69 -15.41 16.16
N TYR A 290 -17.70 -16.10 16.74
CA TYR A 290 -17.89 -17.49 17.20
C TYR A 290 -18.96 -17.60 18.28
N ASN A 291 -19.03 -16.68 19.23
CA ASN A 291 -20.06 -16.69 20.26
C ASN A 291 -21.48 -16.65 19.67
N LYS A 292 -21.64 -16.03 18.50
CA LYS A 292 -22.92 -15.94 17.78
C LYS A 292 -23.21 -17.19 16.92
N ASN A 293 -22.24 -17.65 16.15
CA ASN A 293 -22.49 -18.68 15.11
C ASN A 293 -22.01 -20.08 15.49
N LYS A 294 -21.25 -20.24 16.58
CA LYS A 294 -20.68 -21.49 17.10
C LYS A 294 -19.86 -22.30 16.08
N ASN A 295 -19.37 -21.66 15.00
CA ASN A 295 -18.59 -22.33 13.97
C ASN A 295 -17.10 -22.33 14.34
N PHE A 296 -16.65 -23.44 14.97
CA PHE A 296 -15.27 -23.60 15.44
C PHE A 296 -14.26 -23.69 14.29
N GLU A 297 -14.61 -24.37 13.18
CA GLU A 297 -13.73 -24.46 12.01
C GLU A 297 -13.45 -23.09 11.40
N LEU A 298 -14.46 -22.22 11.32
CA LEU A 298 -14.26 -20.84 10.86
C LEU A 298 -13.37 -20.05 11.80
N LEU A 299 -13.55 -20.19 13.12
CA LEU A 299 -12.71 -19.56 14.13
C LEU A 299 -11.25 -20.02 14.00
N LYS A 300 -11.02 -21.32 13.88
CA LYS A 300 -9.69 -21.92 13.67
C LYS A 300 -9.03 -21.39 12.41
N ASN A 301 -9.77 -21.31 11.32
CA ASN A 301 -9.26 -20.73 10.06
C ASN A 301 -8.90 -19.24 10.18
N ARG A 302 -9.60 -18.46 11.01
CA ARG A 302 -9.24 -17.05 11.31
C ARG A 302 -7.93 -16.93 12.07
N PHE A 303 -7.72 -17.75 13.11
CA PHE A 303 -6.46 -17.77 13.85
C PHE A 303 -5.29 -18.15 12.94
N LEU A 304 -5.48 -19.19 12.13
CA LEU A 304 -4.51 -19.61 11.16
C LEU A 304 -4.20 -18.52 10.12
N PHE A 305 -5.23 -17.84 9.61
CA PHE A 305 -5.07 -16.73 8.65
C PHE A 305 -4.29 -15.54 9.23
N LEU A 306 -4.44 -15.24 10.53
CA LEU A 306 -3.71 -14.18 11.19
C LEU A 306 -2.24 -14.52 11.43
N THR A 307 -1.91 -15.80 11.64
CA THR A 307 -0.55 -16.26 11.98
C THR A 307 0.28 -16.70 10.78
N CYS A 308 -0.33 -17.19 9.71
CA CYS A 308 0.39 -17.73 8.55
C CYS A 308 0.72 -16.68 7.47
N THR A 309 1.54 -17.13 6.51
CA THR A 309 1.71 -16.49 5.21
C THR A 309 0.91 -17.27 4.18
N TYR A 310 0.33 -16.59 3.19
CA TYR A 310 -0.48 -17.23 2.17
C TYR A 310 -0.26 -16.55 0.81
N PRO A 311 -0.28 -17.34 -0.30
CA PRO A 311 -0.25 -16.79 -1.63
C PRO A 311 -1.59 -16.13 -1.96
N ILE A 312 -1.53 -14.96 -2.58
CA ILE A 312 -2.70 -14.25 -3.08
C ILE A 312 -2.65 -14.34 -4.61
N LYS A 313 -3.65 -15.00 -5.21
CA LYS A 313 -3.85 -14.89 -6.65
C LYS A 313 -4.29 -13.47 -6.96
N THR A 314 -3.43 -12.71 -7.64
CA THR A 314 -3.78 -11.34 -7.99
C THR A 314 -4.38 -11.28 -9.36
N SER A 315 -5.55 -10.67 -9.42
CA SER A 315 -6.17 -10.22 -10.67
C SER A 315 -5.31 -9.21 -11.44
N HIS A 316 -4.25 -8.69 -10.83
CA HIS A 316 -3.40 -7.64 -11.39
C HIS A 316 -2.14 -8.14 -12.11
N GLN A 317 -1.85 -9.44 -12.10
CA GLN A 317 -0.71 -9.99 -12.84
C GLN A 317 -0.94 -9.88 -14.35
N LYS A 318 0.10 -9.44 -15.09
CA LYS A 318 0.06 -9.48 -16.55
C LYS A 318 0.06 -10.91 -17.04
N ILE A 319 -0.71 -11.22 -18.08
CA ILE A 319 -0.75 -12.56 -18.68
C ILE A 319 0.64 -12.98 -19.17
N SER A 320 1.42 -12.06 -19.74
CA SER A 320 2.77 -12.30 -20.23
C SER A 320 3.78 -12.73 -19.15
N SER A 321 3.54 -12.37 -17.89
CA SER A 321 4.41 -12.71 -16.76
C SER A 321 3.90 -13.86 -15.90
N TYR A 322 2.77 -14.46 -16.27
CA TYR A 322 2.09 -15.49 -15.46
C TYR A 322 2.94 -16.76 -15.26
N LYS A 323 3.78 -17.12 -16.22
CA LYS A 323 4.64 -18.31 -16.14
C LYS A 323 5.84 -18.16 -15.19
N ASN A 324 6.29 -16.93 -14.91
CA ASN A 324 7.56 -16.66 -14.22
C ASN A 324 7.42 -15.80 -12.94
N SER A 325 6.24 -15.34 -12.59
CA SER A 325 6.06 -14.51 -11.40
C SER A 325 5.51 -15.33 -10.24
N GLY A 326 6.22 -15.34 -9.13
CA GLY A 326 5.68 -15.86 -7.87
C GLY A 326 4.38 -15.16 -7.52
N TYR A 327 3.46 -15.88 -6.88
CA TYR A 327 2.22 -15.30 -6.36
C TYR A 327 2.54 -14.14 -5.41
N LEU A 328 1.77 -13.05 -5.46
CA LEU A 328 1.78 -12.09 -4.36
C LEU A 328 1.43 -12.86 -3.08
N GLN A 329 2.19 -12.59 -2.04
CA GLN A 329 1.98 -13.19 -0.75
C GLN A 329 1.28 -12.20 0.17
N GLY A 330 0.49 -12.71 1.10
CA GLY A 330 -0.09 -11.97 2.20
C GLY A 330 0.22 -12.67 3.52
N GLY A 331 -0.15 -12.03 4.64
CA GLY A 331 0.03 -12.61 5.95
C GLY A 331 1.19 -12.02 6.75
N LEU A 332 1.43 -12.60 7.91
CA LEU A 332 2.29 -12.01 8.93
C LEU A 332 3.75 -11.84 8.46
N PHE A 333 4.38 -12.91 8.00
CA PHE A 333 5.79 -12.86 7.58
C PHE A 333 5.99 -11.96 6.36
N TYR A 334 5.09 -12.01 5.38
CA TYR A 334 5.19 -11.16 4.19
C TYR A 334 5.08 -9.68 4.53
N ASN A 335 4.13 -9.32 5.41
CA ASN A 335 3.92 -7.93 5.79
C ASN A 335 5.00 -7.37 6.72
N TYR A 336 5.73 -8.24 7.44
CA TYR A 336 6.69 -7.83 8.46
C TYR A 336 8.00 -8.64 8.40
N HIS A 337 8.54 -8.89 7.20
CA HIS A 337 9.71 -9.77 6.99
C HIS A 337 11.02 -9.27 7.65
N SER A 338 11.09 -8.01 8.06
CA SER A 338 12.30 -7.38 8.64
C SER A 338 12.24 -7.24 10.16
N LEU A 339 11.44 -8.04 10.86
CA LEU A 339 11.44 -8.04 12.33
C LEU A 339 12.73 -8.62 12.89
N SER A 340 13.17 -8.11 14.04
CA SER A 340 14.31 -8.66 14.79
C SER A 340 14.04 -10.11 15.23
N LYS A 341 15.11 -10.88 15.41
CA LYS A 341 15.02 -12.20 16.04
C LYS A 341 14.43 -12.05 17.45
N ASP A 342 13.72 -13.06 17.91
CA ASP A 342 13.05 -13.03 19.24
C ASP A 342 12.13 -11.85 19.49
N ASN A 343 11.38 -11.48 18.49
CA ASN A 343 10.59 -10.26 18.43
C ASN A 343 9.58 -10.16 19.58
N ALA A 344 9.75 -9.12 20.40
CA ALA A 344 8.90 -8.86 21.57
C ALA A 344 7.42 -8.61 21.17
N SER A 345 7.15 -8.02 19.99
CA SER A 345 5.79 -7.75 19.57
C SER A 345 5.01 -9.03 19.20
N LEU A 346 5.69 -10.04 18.67
CA LEU A 346 5.07 -11.34 18.39
C LEU A 346 4.81 -12.13 19.68
N LYS A 347 5.76 -12.11 20.62
CA LYS A 347 5.57 -12.72 21.95
C LYS A 347 4.39 -12.08 22.69
N LYS A 348 4.26 -10.76 22.66
CA LYS A 348 3.09 -10.04 23.21
C LYS A 348 1.76 -10.42 22.56
N LEU A 349 1.74 -10.75 21.27
CA LEU A 349 0.54 -11.27 20.62
C LEU A 349 0.20 -12.69 21.09
N ASP A 350 1.19 -13.57 21.22
CA ASP A 350 0.98 -14.93 21.73
C ASP A 350 0.50 -14.92 23.19
N GLU A 351 1.08 -14.05 24.02
CA GLU A 351 0.63 -13.82 25.40
C GLU A 351 -0.81 -13.30 25.45
N PHE A 352 -1.15 -12.33 24.60
CA PHE A 352 -2.52 -11.83 24.49
C PHE A 352 -3.51 -12.94 24.09
N VAL A 353 -3.14 -13.80 23.14
CA VAL A 353 -3.98 -14.94 22.74
C VAL A 353 -4.19 -15.89 23.93
N ARG A 354 -3.14 -16.25 24.65
CA ARG A 354 -3.25 -17.13 25.83
C ARG A 354 -4.14 -16.50 26.90
N ASN A 355 -3.91 -15.23 27.21
CA ASN A 355 -4.69 -14.52 28.23
C ASN A 355 -6.17 -14.47 27.86
N ILE A 356 -6.54 -14.10 26.63
CA ILE A 356 -7.94 -14.00 26.21
C ILE A 356 -8.62 -15.38 26.13
N LEU A 357 -7.90 -16.46 25.85
CA LEU A 357 -8.46 -17.80 25.80
C LEU A 357 -8.69 -18.41 27.18
N PHE A 358 -7.78 -18.20 28.12
CA PHE A 358 -7.78 -18.93 29.41
C PHE A 358 -8.18 -18.07 30.62
N SER A 359 -8.23 -16.74 30.50
CA SER A 359 -8.80 -15.90 31.57
C SER A 359 -10.32 -15.98 31.57
N ASN A 360 -10.90 -15.62 32.69
CA ASN A 360 -12.36 -15.51 32.83
C ASN A 360 -12.84 -14.22 32.14
N ASN A 361 -13.34 -14.34 30.92
CA ASN A 361 -13.83 -13.20 30.12
C ASN A 361 -14.97 -13.62 29.22
N ILE A 362 -15.74 -12.62 28.76
CA ILE A 362 -16.92 -12.81 27.91
C ILE A 362 -16.59 -13.29 26.49
N TYR A 363 -15.35 -13.11 26.02
CA TYR A 363 -14.99 -13.41 24.62
C TYR A 363 -14.80 -14.91 24.39
N SER A 364 -14.25 -15.64 25.38
CA SER A 364 -13.88 -17.05 25.24
C SER A 364 -14.70 -18.01 26.11
N GLN A 365 -15.69 -17.50 26.88
CA GLN A 365 -16.50 -18.31 27.78
C GLN A 365 -17.27 -19.43 27.08
N ALA A 366 -17.69 -19.23 25.83
CA ALA A 366 -18.43 -20.21 25.05
C ALA A 366 -17.55 -21.32 24.45
N LEU A 367 -16.21 -21.23 24.58
CA LEU A 367 -15.28 -22.23 24.07
C LEU A 367 -15.04 -23.33 25.12
N ARG A 368 -15.08 -24.60 24.68
CA ARG A 368 -14.65 -25.73 25.49
C ARG A 368 -13.15 -25.66 25.74
N LEU A 369 -12.68 -26.28 26.81
CA LEU A 369 -11.25 -26.31 27.16
C LEU A 369 -10.39 -26.95 26.05
N SER A 370 -10.91 -28.00 25.39
CA SER A 370 -10.27 -28.63 24.22
C SER A 370 -10.04 -27.64 23.08
N ASP A 371 -11.07 -26.82 22.76
CA ASP A 371 -11.04 -25.84 21.69
C ASP A 371 -10.06 -24.69 22.01
N LYS A 372 -10.03 -24.24 23.27
CA LYS A 372 -9.05 -23.25 23.74
C LYS A 372 -7.61 -23.76 23.61
N LYS A 373 -7.35 -25.03 23.98
CA LYS A 373 -6.03 -25.68 23.82
C LYS A 373 -5.64 -25.81 22.35
N GLU A 374 -6.59 -26.09 21.47
CA GLU A 374 -6.32 -26.17 20.02
C GLU A 374 -5.97 -24.80 19.45
N LEU A 375 -6.73 -23.74 19.77
CA LEU A 375 -6.44 -22.38 19.33
C LEU A 375 -5.11 -21.83 19.83
N ALA A 376 -4.72 -22.19 21.06
CA ALA A 376 -3.44 -21.79 21.66
C ALA A 376 -2.20 -22.35 20.92
N LYS A 377 -2.36 -23.37 20.05
CA LYS A 377 -1.27 -23.89 19.21
C LYS A 377 -0.89 -22.92 18.08
N TYR A 378 -1.76 -21.97 17.71
CA TYR A 378 -1.49 -20.96 16.68
C TYR A 378 -0.66 -19.82 17.28
N SER A 379 0.65 -19.94 17.25
CA SER A 379 1.59 -18.94 17.75
C SER A 379 2.06 -18.02 16.62
N PHE A 380 2.01 -16.71 16.85
CA PHE A 380 2.55 -15.70 15.95
C PHE A 380 4.08 -15.81 15.82
N ALA A 381 4.77 -16.00 16.95
CA ALA A 381 6.22 -16.10 16.96
C ALA A 381 6.72 -17.37 16.25
N VAL A 382 6.11 -18.52 16.51
CA VAL A 382 6.50 -19.79 15.88
C VAL A 382 6.21 -19.76 14.38
N ALA A 383 5.04 -19.30 13.98
CA ALA A 383 4.64 -19.24 12.57
C ALA A 383 5.53 -18.27 11.77
N TYR A 384 5.89 -17.12 12.36
CA TYR A 384 6.82 -16.17 11.77
C TYR A 384 8.21 -16.77 11.56
N ASN A 385 8.80 -17.37 12.59
CA ASN A 385 10.15 -17.94 12.53
C ASN A 385 10.24 -19.10 11.54
N ARG A 386 9.20 -19.93 11.46
CA ARG A 386 9.12 -21.04 10.51
C ARG A 386 8.70 -20.61 9.10
N LYS A 387 8.38 -19.32 8.88
CA LYS A 387 7.84 -18.80 7.63
C LYS A 387 6.65 -19.62 7.14
N PHE A 388 5.79 -20.01 8.08
CA PHE A 388 4.72 -20.95 7.83
C PHE A 388 3.78 -20.42 6.74
N THR A 389 3.72 -21.14 5.62
CA THR A 389 2.90 -20.79 4.45
C THR A 389 1.76 -21.79 4.31
N ARG A 390 0.55 -21.29 4.22
CA ARG A 390 -0.62 -22.09 3.86
C ARG A 390 -1.09 -21.72 2.46
N ASN A 391 -1.17 -22.71 1.59
CA ASN A 391 -1.93 -22.57 0.35
C ASN A 391 -3.42 -22.61 0.69
N TYR A 392 -4.01 -21.44 0.85
CA TYR A 392 -5.43 -21.34 0.61
C TYR A 392 -5.56 -21.50 -0.91
N ASN A 393 -5.95 -22.67 -1.40
CA ASN A 393 -6.54 -22.84 -2.74
C ASN A 393 -7.86 -22.04 -2.76
N ALA A 394 -7.78 -20.87 -2.19
CA ALA A 394 -8.85 -20.08 -1.75
C ALA A 394 -9.62 -19.61 -2.96
N LYS A 395 -10.70 -20.26 -3.18
CA LYS A 395 -11.86 -19.60 -3.74
C LYS A 395 -11.97 -18.29 -2.96
N ARG A 396 -12.05 -17.17 -3.64
CA ARG A 396 -12.24 -15.81 -3.06
C ARG A 396 -13.31 -15.78 -1.94
N PHE A 397 -14.24 -16.72 -1.99
CA PHE A 397 -15.29 -16.98 -1.02
C PHE A 397 -14.74 -17.34 0.39
N GLU A 398 -13.69 -18.17 0.50
CA GLU A 398 -13.13 -18.56 1.81
C GLU A 398 -12.47 -17.38 2.52
N ILE A 399 -11.68 -16.58 1.79
CA ILE A 399 -11.06 -15.38 2.35
C ILE A 399 -12.13 -14.37 2.77
N ASN A 400 -13.19 -14.19 1.99
CA ASN A 400 -14.29 -13.31 2.34
C ASN A 400 -14.99 -13.75 3.63
N ASN A 401 -15.24 -15.04 3.80
CA ASN A 401 -15.85 -15.59 5.02
C ASN A 401 -14.94 -15.42 6.25
N ILE A 402 -13.64 -15.71 6.09
CA ILE A 402 -12.64 -15.50 7.14
C ILE A 402 -12.62 -14.03 7.58
N THR A 403 -12.56 -13.08 6.63
CA THR A 403 -12.37 -11.66 6.92
C THR A 403 -13.65 -10.88 7.18
N ARG A 404 -14.81 -11.50 7.02
CA ARG A 404 -16.13 -10.81 7.10
C ARG A 404 -16.32 -10.03 8.39
N CYS A 405 -15.98 -10.64 9.54
CA CYS A 405 -16.15 -10.01 10.85
C CYS A 405 -15.12 -8.89 11.13
N TRP A 406 -14.08 -8.74 10.28
CA TRP A 406 -13.02 -7.73 10.46
C TRP A 406 -13.21 -6.46 9.64
N LYS A 407 -14.31 -6.31 8.92
CA LYS A 407 -14.53 -5.14 8.03
C LYS A 407 -14.42 -3.80 8.75
N TYR A 408 -14.67 -3.79 10.04
CA TYR A 408 -14.67 -2.59 10.89
C TYR A 408 -13.50 -2.57 11.92
N ALA A 409 -12.47 -3.40 11.74
CA ALA A 409 -11.31 -3.50 12.63
C ALA A 409 -10.18 -2.51 12.27
#